data_fce4749e9ed06f0e82b801ac1c25bc7f
#
_entry.id   fce4749e9ed06f0e82b801ac1c25bc7f
#
_cell.length_a   1.000
_cell.length_b   1.000
_cell.length_c   1.000
_cell.angle_alpha   90.00
_cell.angle_beta   90.00
_cell.angle_gamma   90.00
#
_symmetry.space_group_name_H-M   'P 1'
#
loop_
_entity.id
_entity.type
_entity.pdbx_description
1 polymer ?
#
loop_
_entity_poly.entity_id
_entity_poly.type
_entity_poly.pdbx_seq_one_letter_code
_entity_poly.pdbx_strand_id
1 'polypeptide(L)'
;MKKISQKFLDYIKKSNEKAKKYNLENKGTGNFMSLMIENPKHWEDYGIYNLRDFVRYNLETYIWDEFKSVNGIRPRFMNFKEMGIRELRRQVNLLKE
;
A
#
# COMPACT_ATOMS: atom_id res chain seq x y z
N MET A 1 15.35 2.12 -18.51
CA MET A 1 15.01 2.67 -17.20
C MET A 1 13.50 2.75 -17.03
N LYS A 2 12.98 2.18 -15.96
CA LYS A 2 11.56 2.35 -15.65
C LYS A 2 11.30 3.76 -15.15
N LYS A 3 10.23 4.35 -15.65
CA LYS A 3 9.76 5.65 -15.16
C LYS A 3 8.47 5.45 -14.38
N ILE A 4 8.28 6.27 -13.38
CA ILE A 4 7.04 6.25 -12.61
C ILE A 4 5.86 6.63 -13.50
N SER A 5 4.74 5.93 -13.36
CA SER A 5 3.55 6.14 -14.17
C SER A 5 2.86 7.47 -13.81
N GLN A 6 2.45 8.23 -14.82
CA GLN A 6 1.68 9.45 -14.59
C GLN A 6 0.34 9.15 -13.93
N LYS A 7 -0.28 8.02 -14.27
CA LYS A 7 -1.52 7.58 -13.62
C LYS A 7 -1.34 7.36 -12.14
N PHE A 8 -0.20 6.83 -11.74
CA PHE A 8 0.12 6.62 -10.33
C PHE A 8 0.32 7.95 -9.61
N LEU A 9 1.05 8.88 -10.23
CA LEU A 9 1.24 10.23 -9.66
C LEU A 9 -0.09 10.96 -9.50
N ASP A 10 -0.98 10.83 -10.49
CA ASP A 10 -2.32 11.42 -10.42
C ASP A 10 -3.15 10.79 -9.31
N TYR A 11 -3.03 9.48 -9.13
CA TYR A 11 -3.68 8.76 -8.05
C TYR A 11 -3.24 9.31 -6.68
N ILE A 12 -1.93 9.52 -6.51
CA ILE A 12 -1.37 10.06 -5.27
C ILE A 12 -1.96 11.47 -4.99
N LYS A 13 -1.98 12.32 -6.01
CA LYS A 13 -2.53 13.67 -5.88
C LYS A 13 -4.00 13.66 -5.47
N LYS A 14 -4.82 12.85 -6.15
CA LYS A 14 -6.24 12.73 -5.83
C LYS A 14 -6.47 12.19 -4.43
N SER A 15 -5.69 11.18 -4.05
CA SER A 15 -5.75 10.60 -2.72
C SER A 15 -5.42 11.63 -1.65
N ASN A 16 -4.38 12.43 -1.88
CA ASN A 16 -3.97 13.49 -0.95
C ASN A 16 -4.99 14.62 -0.85
N GLU A 17 -5.63 14.98 -1.98
CA GLU A 17 -6.71 15.98 -1.97
C GLU A 17 -7.88 15.52 -1.12
N LYS A 18 -8.28 14.25 -1.25
CA LYS A 18 -9.34 13.67 -0.43
C LYS A 18 -8.95 13.64 1.04
N ALA A 19 -7.71 13.28 1.34
CA ALA A 19 -7.22 13.23 2.71
C ALA A 19 -7.18 14.62 3.35
N LYS A 20 -6.74 15.62 2.61
CA LYS A 20 -6.72 17.00 3.08
C LYS A 20 -8.13 17.51 3.37
N LYS A 21 -9.09 17.22 2.48
CA LYS A 21 -10.48 17.59 2.68
C LYS A 21 -11.06 16.91 3.91
N TYR A 22 -10.83 15.61 4.05
CA TYR A 22 -11.27 14.87 5.22
C TYR A 22 -10.69 15.45 6.51
N ASN A 23 -9.39 15.75 6.51
CA ASN A 23 -8.72 16.31 7.69
C ASN A 23 -9.28 17.67 8.07
N LEU A 24 -9.62 18.49 7.09
CA LEU A 24 -10.21 19.80 7.31
C LEU A 24 -11.61 19.67 7.92
N GLU A 25 -12.44 18.77 7.39
CA GLU A 25 -13.80 18.52 7.88
C GLU A 25 -13.82 17.90 9.27
N ASN A 26 -12.77 17.15 9.64
CA ASN A 26 -12.66 16.48 10.92
C ASN A 26 -11.71 17.15 11.90
N LYS A 27 -11.40 18.41 11.68
CA LYS A 27 -10.53 19.18 12.54
C LYS A 27 -11.10 19.24 13.95
N GLY A 28 -10.28 18.88 14.93
CA GLY A 28 -10.69 18.88 16.34
C GLY A 28 -11.34 17.59 16.83
N THR A 29 -11.59 16.60 15.94
CA THR A 29 -12.17 15.31 16.33
C THR A 29 -11.13 14.28 16.73
N GLY A 30 -9.84 14.52 16.43
CA GLY A 30 -8.78 13.54 16.61
C GLY A 30 -8.64 12.58 15.44
N ASN A 31 -9.55 12.61 14.49
CA ASN A 31 -9.49 11.76 13.30
C ASN A 31 -8.75 12.47 12.17
N PHE A 32 -7.81 11.76 11.55
CA PHE A 32 -7.14 12.30 10.37
C PHE A 32 -6.66 11.17 9.46
N MET A 33 -6.48 11.49 8.17
CA MET A 33 -5.92 10.56 7.20
C MET A 33 -4.49 10.99 6.85
N SER A 34 -3.58 10.02 6.84
CA SER A 34 -2.20 10.26 6.44
C SER A 34 -2.12 10.59 4.96
N LEU A 35 -1.21 11.49 4.60
CA LEU A 35 -0.95 11.84 3.21
C LEU A 35 0.13 10.92 2.64
N MET A 36 0.01 10.60 1.36
CA MET A 36 1.03 9.85 0.62
C MET A 36 2.14 10.81 0.20
N ILE A 37 3.36 10.30 0.17
CA ILE A 37 4.51 11.08 -0.29
C ILE A 37 4.37 11.34 -1.79
N GLU A 38 4.50 12.61 -2.22
CA GLU A 38 4.33 12.98 -3.63
C GLU A 38 5.64 12.94 -4.41
N ASN A 39 6.79 12.81 -3.74
CA ASN A 39 8.09 12.76 -4.40
C ASN A 39 8.25 11.44 -5.19
N PRO A 40 8.36 11.48 -6.54
CA PRO A 40 8.50 10.27 -7.33
C PRO A 40 9.69 9.40 -6.93
N LYS A 41 10.79 10.00 -6.54
CA LYS A 41 11.98 9.25 -6.15
C LYS A 41 11.75 8.33 -4.96
N HIS A 42 10.91 8.75 -4.01
CA HIS A 42 10.55 7.91 -2.86
C HIS A 42 9.99 6.57 -3.34
N TRP A 43 9.05 6.61 -4.29
CA TRP A 43 8.40 5.41 -4.80
C TRP A 43 9.35 4.58 -5.66
N GLU A 44 10.19 5.24 -6.46
CA GLU A 44 11.19 4.55 -7.27
C GLU A 44 12.17 3.77 -6.39
N ASP A 45 12.60 4.35 -5.27
CA ASP A 45 13.52 3.71 -4.33
C ASP A 45 12.91 2.43 -3.71
N TYR A 46 11.58 2.36 -3.61
CA TYR A 46 10.88 1.17 -3.15
C TYR A 46 10.48 0.21 -4.29
N GLY A 47 10.88 0.52 -5.53
CA GLY A 47 10.51 -0.30 -6.68
C GLY A 47 9.05 -0.17 -7.09
N ILE A 48 8.38 0.91 -6.70
CA ILE A 48 6.97 1.16 -6.99
C ILE A 48 6.88 2.20 -8.11
N TYR A 49 6.53 1.77 -9.31
CA TYR A 49 6.51 2.62 -10.50
C TYR A 49 5.10 2.89 -11.02
N ASN A 50 4.12 2.11 -10.60
CA ASN A 50 2.75 2.22 -11.09
C ASN A 50 1.76 1.76 -10.02
N LEU A 51 0.47 1.91 -10.33
CA LEU A 51 -0.59 1.57 -9.39
C LEU A 51 -0.60 0.07 -9.05
N ARG A 52 -0.29 -0.79 -10.02
CA ARG A 52 -0.22 -2.23 -9.78
C ARG A 52 0.88 -2.57 -8.77
N ASP A 53 2.06 -1.96 -8.93
CA ASP A 53 3.16 -2.14 -7.97
C ASP A 53 2.76 -1.68 -6.57
N PHE A 54 2.03 -0.57 -6.49
CA PHE A 54 1.55 -0.02 -5.22
C PHE A 54 0.56 -0.96 -4.54
N VAL A 55 -0.41 -1.47 -5.29
CA VAL A 55 -1.40 -2.44 -4.75
C VAL A 55 -0.68 -3.69 -4.25
N ARG A 56 0.27 -4.19 -5.05
CA ARG A 56 1.07 -5.36 -4.68
C ARG A 56 1.86 -5.12 -3.39
N TYR A 57 2.50 -3.97 -3.28
CA TYR A 57 3.25 -3.60 -2.08
C TYR A 57 2.36 -3.60 -0.83
N ASN A 58 1.18 -3.01 -0.94
CA ASN A 58 0.23 -2.97 0.18
C ASN A 58 -0.22 -4.37 0.59
N LEU A 59 -0.49 -5.24 -0.37
CA LEU A 59 -0.90 -6.62 -0.07
C LEU A 59 0.23 -7.40 0.60
N GLU A 60 1.44 -7.27 0.11
CA GLU A 60 2.61 -7.95 0.68
C GLU A 60 2.88 -7.48 2.12
N THR A 61 2.80 -6.17 2.35
CA THR A 61 3.01 -5.59 3.67
C THR A 61 1.94 -6.06 4.65
N TYR A 62 0.68 -6.08 4.22
CA TYR A 62 -0.43 -6.56 5.04
C TYR A 62 -0.22 -8.02 5.46
N ILE A 63 0.12 -8.88 4.49
CA ILE A 63 0.35 -10.30 4.77
C ILE A 63 1.52 -10.47 5.75
N TRP A 64 2.59 -9.73 5.53
CA TRP A 64 3.79 -9.80 6.37
C TRP A 64 3.48 -9.50 7.82
N ASP A 65 2.71 -8.45 8.07
CA ASP A 65 2.39 -8.02 9.43
C ASP A 65 1.27 -8.86 10.07
N GLU A 66 0.20 -9.14 9.33
CA GLU A 66 -0.94 -9.91 9.85
C GLU A 66 -0.59 -11.37 10.11
N PHE A 67 0.24 -11.96 9.27
CA PHE A 67 0.68 -13.34 9.49
C PHE A 67 1.44 -13.45 10.82
N LYS A 68 2.29 -12.50 11.12
CA LYS A 68 3.00 -12.45 12.41
C LYS A 68 2.02 -12.28 13.56
N SER A 69 1.01 -11.43 13.41
CA SER A 69 0.00 -11.18 14.43
C SER A 69 -0.78 -12.46 14.78
N VAL A 70 -1.13 -13.25 13.77
CA VAL A 70 -1.93 -14.47 13.95
C VAL A 70 -1.06 -15.66 14.39
N ASN A 71 0.13 -15.82 13.81
CA ASN A 71 0.96 -17.02 13.97
C ASN A 71 2.21 -16.81 14.84
N GLY A 72 2.48 -15.58 15.26
CA GLY A 72 3.64 -15.27 16.09
C GLY A 72 4.97 -15.17 15.35
N ILE A 73 5.02 -15.55 14.07
CA ILE A 73 6.22 -15.50 13.25
C ILE A 73 5.90 -14.89 11.90
N ARG A 74 6.90 -14.28 11.24
CA ARG A 74 6.73 -13.72 9.91
C ARG A 74 6.79 -14.81 8.84
N PRO A 75 6.05 -14.64 7.72
CA PRO A 75 5.95 -15.69 6.69
C PRO A 75 7.16 -15.69 5.74
N ARG A 76 8.34 -15.92 6.29
CA ARG A 76 9.60 -15.92 5.51
C ARG A 76 9.65 -17.02 4.46
N PHE A 77 8.83 -18.05 4.62
CA PHE A 77 8.72 -19.15 3.65
C PHE A 77 7.91 -18.78 2.41
N MET A 78 7.16 -17.67 2.44
CA MET A 78 6.38 -17.21 1.29
C MET A 78 7.25 -16.43 0.33
N ASN A 79 7.22 -16.83 -0.95
CA ASN A 79 7.91 -16.10 -2.01
C ASN A 79 6.93 -15.15 -2.69
N PHE A 80 6.83 -13.93 -2.16
CA PHE A 80 5.89 -12.93 -2.68
C PHE A 80 6.16 -12.55 -4.13
N LYS A 81 7.42 -12.62 -4.57
CA LYS A 81 7.79 -12.29 -5.95
C LYS A 81 7.13 -13.20 -6.98
N GLU A 82 6.89 -14.46 -6.61
CA GLU A 82 6.27 -15.45 -7.48
C GLU A 82 4.75 -15.41 -7.41
N MET A 83 4.18 -14.71 -6.43
CA MET A 83 2.74 -14.59 -6.26
C MET A 83 2.16 -13.48 -7.11
N GLY A 84 1.07 -13.77 -7.85
CA GLY A 84 0.28 -12.75 -8.53
C GLY A 84 -0.60 -11.99 -7.54
N ILE A 85 -1.16 -10.88 -7.99
CA ILE A 85 -2.05 -10.05 -7.16
C ILE A 85 -3.26 -10.87 -6.68
N ARG A 86 -3.81 -11.73 -7.52
CA ARG A 86 -4.93 -12.61 -7.15
C ARG A 86 -4.57 -13.52 -5.99
N GLU A 87 -3.39 -14.12 -6.03
CA GLU A 87 -2.91 -14.99 -4.96
C GLU A 87 -2.67 -14.21 -3.66
N LEU A 88 -2.08 -13.02 -3.77
CA LEU A 88 -1.87 -12.15 -2.61
C LEU A 88 -3.19 -11.77 -1.95
N ARG A 89 -4.22 -11.45 -2.75
CA ARG A 89 -5.56 -11.13 -2.22
C ARG A 89 -6.19 -12.33 -1.53
N ARG A 90 -5.96 -13.52 -2.06
CA ARG A 90 -6.45 -14.76 -1.44
C ARG A 90 -5.82 -14.95 -0.06
N GLN A 91 -4.51 -14.72 0.06
CA GLN A 91 -3.80 -14.81 1.34
C GLN A 91 -4.33 -13.80 2.35
N VAL A 92 -4.59 -12.56 1.91
CA VAL A 92 -5.18 -11.53 2.76
C VAL A 92 -6.53 -11.97 3.29
N ASN A 93 -7.39 -12.52 2.42
CA ASN A 93 -8.72 -12.98 2.81
C ASN A 93 -8.66 -14.12 3.82
N LEU A 94 -7.71 -15.05 3.66
CA LEU A 94 -7.52 -16.14 4.61
C LEU A 94 -7.10 -15.61 5.99
N LEU A 95 -6.29 -14.57 6.04
CA LEU A 95 -5.87 -13.97 7.31
C LEU A 95 -6.99 -13.21 8.01
N LYS A 96 -8.00 -12.75 7.27
CA LYS A 96 -9.17 -12.05 7.83
C LYS A 96 -10.20 -12.99 8.44
N GLU A 97 -10.15 -14.25 8.10
CA GLU A 97 -11.03 -15.27 8.69
C GLU A 97 -10.51 -15.74 10.09
#